data_8ac6919f34f8c6a0f2cbf3d545a8d99c
#
_entry.id   8ac6919f34f8c6a0f2cbf3d545a8d99c
#
_cell.length_a   1.000
_cell.length_b   1.000
_cell.length_c   1.000
_cell.angle_alpha   90.00
_cell.angle_beta   90.00
_cell.angle_gamma   90.00
#
_symmetry.space_group_name_H-M   'P 1'
#
loop_
_entity.id
_entity.type
_entity.pdbx_description
1 polymer ?
#
loop_
_entity_poly.entity_id
_entity_poly.type
_entity_poly.pdbx_seq_one_letter_code
_entity_poly.pdbx_strand_id
1 'polypeptide(L)'
;MNKTALSLILGVTLSAALSACDSKTSANEKNFAITVSQYFDKKGDMCLDPVTWPVDVYEIDVRQQKLYPDGVAGQMAALEAAGLAKGEDAELPGAGQKVKARRYTMTDAAKPYLRAEAGRQPRLCWGRKSLDKVVRWADPAKVGDHQESSVIYTYKLSNVAGWARKPQIKEAFPVLGRTVDGEHRQKEKLYVRLTPQGWEALGLND
;
A
#
# COMPACT_ATOMS: atom_id res chain seq x y z
N MET A 1 -72.59 -17.44 50.16
CA MET A 1 -72.20 -16.42 49.14
C MET A 1 -70.72 -16.16 49.32
N ASN A 2 -69.88 -16.95 48.67
CA ASN A 2 -68.43 -16.80 48.76
C ASN A 2 -67.91 -16.33 47.38
N LYS A 3 -67.28 -15.15 47.38
CA LYS A 3 -66.59 -14.61 46.24
C LYS A 3 -65.09 -14.95 46.35
N THR A 4 -64.63 -15.87 45.56
CA THR A 4 -63.19 -16.19 45.37
C THR A 4 -62.56 -15.22 44.34
N ALA A 5 -61.61 -14.42 44.78
CA ALA A 5 -60.84 -13.54 43.97
C ALA A 5 -59.64 -14.33 43.41
N LEU A 6 -59.54 -14.39 42.08
CA LEU A 6 -58.42 -15.01 41.31
C LEU A 6 -57.39 -13.95 41.04
N SER A 7 -56.23 -14.01 41.73
CA SER A 7 -55.09 -13.11 41.49
C SER A 7 -54.25 -13.63 40.31
N LEU A 8 -54.23 -12.89 39.19
CA LEU A 8 -53.38 -13.13 38.05
C LEU A 8 -51.99 -12.50 38.34
N ILE A 9 -50.96 -13.34 38.50
CA ILE A 9 -49.56 -12.89 38.60
C ILE A 9 -49.01 -12.80 37.18
N LEU A 10 -48.81 -11.57 36.73
CA LEU A 10 -48.19 -11.26 35.43
C LEU A 10 -46.67 -11.33 35.60
N GLY A 11 -46.07 -12.45 35.18
CA GLY A 11 -44.62 -12.61 35.19
C GLY A 11 -43.98 -11.79 34.05
N VAL A 12 -43.31 -10.70 34.38
CA VAL A 12 -42.48 -9.93 33.48
C VAL A 12 -41.13 -10.64 33.35
N THR A 13 -40.92 -11.38 32.23
CA THR A 13 -39.62 -11.91 31.87
C THR A 13 -38.77 -10.79 31.30
N LEU A 14 -37.85 -10.26 32.10
CA LEU A 14 -36.83 -9.30 31.67
C LEU A 14 -35.79 -10.04 30.82
N SER A 15 -35.96 -10.00 29.49
CA SER A 15 -34.96 -10.48 28.56
C SER A 15 -33.76 -9.53 28.57
N ALA A 16 -32.72 -9.86 29.34
CA ALA A 16 -31.45 -9.20 29.30
C ALA A 16 -30.82 -9.46 27.92
N ALA A 17 -30.92 -8.50 27.00
CA ALA A 17 -30.10 -8.46 25.78
C ALA A 17 -28.63 -8.30 26.22
N LEU A 18 -27.90 -9.40 26.24
CA LEU A 18 -26.44 -9.39 26.32
C LEU A 18 -25.91 -8.70 25.06
N SER A 19 -25.77 -7.38 25.13
CA SER A 19 -24.94 -6.63 24.19
C SER A 19 -23.52 -7.15 24.38
N ALA A 20 -23.09 -8.12 23.54
CA ALA A 20 -21.69 -8.51 23.43
C ALA A 20 -20.93 -7.25 22.99
N CYS A 21 -20.38 -6.50 23.97
CA CYS A 21 -19.39 -5.48 23.68
C CYS A 21 -18.22 -6.20 23.03
N ASP A 22 -18.10 -6.10 21.70
CA ASP A 22 -16.93 -6.56 20.97
C ASP A 22 -15.70 -5.85 21.54
N SER A 23 -14.95 -6.58 22.38
CA SER A 23 -13.70 -6.06 22.92
C SER A 23 -12.76 -5.73 21.76
N LYS A 24 -12.07 -4.61 21.84
CA LYS A 24 -11.02 -4.22 20.86
C LYS A 24 -9.92 -5.27 20.71
N THR A 25 -9.81 -6.16 21.70
CA THR A 25 -8.84 -7.26 21.76
C THR A 25 -9.35 -8.55 21.12
N SER A 26 -10.64 -8.65 20.76
CA SER A 26 -11.18 -9.83 20.11
C SER A 26 -10.62 -10.00 18.71
N ALA A 27 -10.25 -11.24 18.36
CA ALA A 27 -9.83 -11.59 17.00
C ALA A 27 -11.09 -11.74 16.11
N ASN A 28 -11.48 -10.67 15.44
CA ASN A 28 -12.65 -10.64 14.58
C ASN A 28 -12.42 -9.70 13.36
N GLU A 29 -13.30 -9.83 12.38
CA GLU A 29 -13.21 -9.07 11.13
C GLU A 29 -13.18 -7.54 11.36
N LYS A 30 -14.02 -7.03 12.25
CA LYS A 30 -14.13 -5.61 12.55
C LYS A 30 -12.81 -5.04 13.09
N ASN A 31 -12.22 -5.71 14.09
CA ASN A 31 -10.98 -5.26 14.71
C ASN A 31 -9.81 -5.34 13.73
N PHE A 32 -9.72 -6.42 12.95
CA PHE A 32 -8.69 -6.55 11.92
C PHE A 32 -8.88 -5.55 10.77
N ALA A 33 -10.12 -5.23 10.39
CA ALA A 33 -10.38 -4.18 9.40
C ALA A 33 -9.89 -2.80 9.88
N ILE A 34 -10.10 -2.48 11.17
CA ILE A 34 -9.56 -1.26 11.79
C ILE A 34 -8.03 -1.26 11.73
N THR A 35 -7.39 -2.36 12.12
CA THR A 35 -5.93 -2.50 12.12
C THR A 35 -5.32 -2.32 10.71
N VAL A 36 -5.89 -2.98 9.71
CA VAL A 36 -5.41 -2.85 8.31
C VAL A 36 -5.65 -1.43 7.79
N SER A 37 -6.77 -0.80 8.16
CA SER A 37 -7.05 0.59 7.77
C SER A 37 -6.03 1.55 8.39
N GLN A 38 -5.73 1.42 9.68
CA GLN A 38 -4.71 2.22 10.36
C GLN A 38 -3.30 2.03 9.77
N TYR A 39 -2.99 0.80 9.34
CA TYR A 39 -1.75 0.54 8.60
C TYR A 39 -1.71 1.35 7.30
N PHE A 40 -2.78 1.33 6.49
CA PHE A 40 -2.83 2.09 5.26
C PHE A 40 -2.93 3.60 5.47
N ASP A 41 -3.43 4.07 6.60
CA ASP A 41 -3.40 5.50 6.92
C ASP A 41 -1.97 6.03 6.99
N LYS A 42 -1.03 5.22 7.47
CA LYS A 42 0.39 5.56 7.58
C LYS A 42 1.24 5.12 6.37
N LYS A 43 0.96 3.95 5.79
CA LYS A 43 1.81 3.30 4.78
C LYS A 43 1.10 3.11 3.43
N GLY A 44 -0.06 3.75 3.21
CA GLY A 44 -0.88 3.52 2.02
C GLY A 44 -0.40 4.22 0.76
N ASP A 45 0.48 5.20 0.84
CA ASP A 45 0.98 5.89 -0.35
C ASP A 45 1.83 4.96 -1.22
N MET A 46 1.47 4.90 -2.51
CA MET A 46 2.09 4.05 -3.51
C MET A 46 3.02 4.90 -4.38
N CYS A 47 4.31 4.69 -4.23
CA CYS A 47 5.34 5.46 -4.92
C CYS A 47 6.29 4.52 -5.67
N LEU A 48 6.94 5.03 -6.70
CA LEU A 48 8.07 4.36 -7.32
C LEU A 48 9.24 4.29 -6.33
N ASP A 49 10.13 3.32 -6.54
CA ASP A 49 11.36 3.24 -5.77
C ASP A 49 12.15 4.56 -5.89
N PRO A 50 12.79 5.00 -4.81
CA PRO A 50 13.52 6.24 -4.82
C PRO A 50 14.70 6.17 -5.79
N VAL A 51 14.80 7.17 -6.65
CA VAL A 51 15.96 7.38 -7.53
C VAL A 51 16.52 8.77 -7.29
N THR A 52 17.84 8.89 -7.36
CA THR A 52 18.51 10.20 -7.24
C THR A 52 18.49 10.89 -8.59
N TRP A 53 17.86 12.05 -8.66
CA TRP A 53 17.82 12.88 -9.86
C TRP A 53 18.99 13.88 -9.88
N PRO A 54 19.59 14.18 -11.06
CA PRO A 54 19.31 13.59 -12.38
C PRO A 54 19.76 12.13 -12.46
N VAL A 55 19.11 11.35 -13.35
CA VAL A 55 19.46 9.95 -13.62
C VAL A 55 20.27 9.87 -14.91
N ASP A 56 21.50 9.38 -14.82
CA ASP A 56 22.35 9.15 -15.98
C ASP A 56 22.26 7.68 -16.41
N VAL A 57 21.96 7.47 -17.68
CA VAL A 57 21.85 6.14 -18.31
C VAL A 57 22.87 6.04 -19.43
N TYR A 58 23.76 5.05 -19.36
CA TYR A 58 24.77 4.85 -20.39
C TYR A 58 24.15 4.47 -21.74
N GLU A 59 24.77 4.89 -22.83
CA GLU A 59 24.26 4.62 -24.20
C GLU A 59 24.04 3.13 -24.48
N ILE A 60 24.84 2.25 -23.89
CA ILE A 60 24.66 0.81 -24.04
C ILE A 60 23.33 0.34 -23.44
N ASP A 61 22.94 0.86 -22.27
CA ASP A 61 21.68 0.51 -21.62
C ASP A 61 20.49 1.12 -22.38
N VAL A 62 20.64 2.34 -22.91
CA VAL A 62 19.63 2.96 -23.78
C VAL A 62 19.35 2.09 -25.01
N ARG A 63 20.38 1.53 -25.64
CA ARG A 63 20.22 0.63 -26.79
C ARG A 63 19.51 -0.67 -26.44
N GLN A 64 19.63 -1.13 -25.22
CA GLN A 64 19.04 -2.38 -24.72
C GLN A 64 17.69 -2.19 -24.01
N GLN A 65 17.19 -0.96 -23.86
CA GLN A 65 15.99 -0.65 -23.07
C GLN A 65 14.73 -1.43 -23.48
N LYS A 66 14.61 -1.81 -24.77
CA LYS A 66 13.48 -2.62 -25.25
C LYS A 66 13.57 -4.10 -24.84
N LEU A 67 14.79 -4.59 -24.57
CA LEU A 67 15.02 -5.96 -24.10
C LEU A 67 14.84 -6.06 -22.57
N TYR A 68 15.09 -4.96 -21.87
CA TYR A 68 15.01 -4.86 -20.41
C TYR A 68 14.13 -3.65 -20.02
N PRO A 69 12.80 -3.72 -20.25
CA PRO A 69 11.91 -2.59 -20.03
C PRO A 69 11.83 -2.18 -18.56
N ASP A 70 12.05 -3.10 -17.62
CA ASP A 70 12.08 -2.87 -16.18
C ASP A 70 13.47 -2.45 -15.64
N GLY A 71 14.49 -2.39 -16.51
CA GLY A 71 15.78 -1.79 -16.19
C GLY A 71 15.71 -0.26 -16.18
N VAL A 72 16.74 0.39 -15.61
CA VAL A 72 16.77 1.86 -15.43
C VAL A 72 16.53 2.60 -16.75
N ALA A 73 17.12 2.16 -17.85
CA ALA A 73 16.91 2.75 -19.17
C ALA A 73 15.46 2.66 -19.64
N GLY A 74 14.83 1.49 -19.49
CA GLY A 74 13.42 1.28 -19.82
C GLY A 74 12.48 2.09 -18.93
N GLN A 75 12.75 2.14 -17.63
CA GLN A 75 12.01 2.94 -16.66
C GLN A 75 12.05 4.44 -17.02
N MET A 76 13.25 4.97 -17.31
CA MET A 76 13.40 6.37 -17.68
C MET A 76 12.71 6.69 -19.02
N ALA A 77 12.83 5.81 -20.03
CA ALA A 77 12.12 5.96 -21.28
C ALA A 77 10.58 5.93 -21.10
N ALA A 78 10.07 5.08 -20.24
CA ALA A 78 8.63 5.02 -19.91
C ALA A 78 8.15 6.30 -19.21
N LEU A 79 8.93 6.84 -18.28
CA LEU A 79 8.62 8.11 -17.61
C LEU A 79 8.71 9.29 -18.60
N GLU A 80 9.66 9.30 -19.54
CA GLU A 80 9.75 10.31 -20.59
C GLU A 80 8.54 10.25 -21.53
N ALA A 81 8.15 9.06 -21.98
CA ALA A 81 6.94 8.87 -22.78
C ALA A 81 5.64 9.23 -22.05
N ALA A 82 5.67 9.17 -20.71
CA ALA A 82 4.57 9.65 -19.86
C ALA A 82 4.59 11.17 -19.64
N GLY A 83 5.66 11.88 -20.05
CA GLY A 83 5.87 13.31 -19.85
C GLY A 83 6.40 13.71 -18.47
N LEU A 84 6.82 12.75 -17.65
CA LEU A 84 7.27 12.97 -16.26
C LEU A 84 8.78 13.17 -16.16
N ALA A 85 9.54 12.72 -17.15
CA ALA A 85 10.96 12.94 -17.27
C ALA A 85 11.30 13.52 -18.64
N LYS A 86 12.46 14.14 -18.75
CA LYS A 86 13.06 14.62 -20.00
C LYS A 86 14.49 14.10 -20.07
N GLY A 87 14.83 13.39 -21.14
CA GLY A 87 16.18 12.91 -21.40
C GLY A 87 16.91 13.81 -22.38
N GLU A 88 18.17 14.09 -22.11
CA GLU A 88 19.08 14.85 -22.96
C GLU A 88 20.40 14.09 -23.11
N ASP A 89 21.04 14.22 -24.28
CA ASP A 89 22.35 13.62 -24.50
C ASP A 89 23.38 14.25 -23.55
N ALA A 90 24.23 13.42 -22.98
CA ALA A 90 25.24 13.81 -22.01
C ALA A 90 26.54 13.02 -22.22
N GLU A 91 27.63 13.57 -21.73
CA GLU A 91 28.91 12.87 -21.66
C GLU A 91 29.33 12.78 -20.17
N LEU A 92 29.65 11.58 -19.74
CA LEU A 92 30.10 11.30 -18.38
C LEU A 92 31.59 11.00 -18.34
N PRO A 93 32.27 11.29 -17.22
CA PRO A 93 33.64 10.84 -17.03
C PRO A 93 33.72 9.31 -17.08
N GLY A 94 34.64 8.76 -17.81
CA GLY A 94 34.98 7.34 -17.87
C GLY A 94 36.45 7.10 -17.62
N ALA A 95 36.90 5.85 -17.68
CA ALA A 95 38.29 5.48 -17.49
C ALA A 95 39.16 5.96 -18.70
N GLY A 96 39.64 7.21 -18.60
CA GLY A 96 40.49 7.83 -19.59
C GLY A 96 39.81 8.46 -20.81
N GLN A 97 38.50 8.38 -20.94
CA GLN A 97 37.71 9.01 -21.99
C GLN A 97 36.28 9.34 -21.50
N LYS A 98 35.63 10.26 -22.23
CA LYS A 98 34.20 10.52 -21.97
C LYS A 98 33.35 9.39 -22.53
N VAL A 99 32.28 9.03 -21.78
CA VAL A 99 31.35 8.00 -22.18
C VAL A 99 30.00 8.66 -22.47
N LYS A 100 29.39 8.31 -23.58
CA LYS A 100 28.07 8.78 -23.98
C LYS A 100 27.00 8.23 -23.02
N ALA A 101 26.11 9.10 -22.61
CA ALA A 101 24.98 8.79 -21.73
C ALA A 101 23.77 9.62 -22.13
N ARG A 102 22.62 9.27 -21.59
CA ARG A 102 21.40 10.08 -21.60
C ARG A 102 21.09 10.50 -20.18
N ARG A 103 21.03 11.79 -19.92
CA ARG A 103 20.72 12.35 -18.62
C ARG A 103 19.23 12.68 -18.54
N TYR A 104 18.56 12.12 -17.55
CA TYR A 104 17.14 12.35 -17.33
C TYR A 104 16.93 13.28 -16.14
N THR A 105 16.05 14.26 -16.33
CA THR A 105 15.57 15.19 -15.28
C THR A 105 14.05 15.11 -15.18
N MET A 106 13.52 15.40 -13.98
CA MET A 106 12.06 15.49 -13.83
C MET A 106 11.51 16.74 -14.51
N THR A 107 10.33 16.59 -15.14
CA THR A 107 9.59 17.71 -15.71
C THR A 107 8.67 18.37 -14.68
N ASP A 108 8.14 19.54 -14.99
CA ASP A 108 7.12 20.20 -14.17
C ASP A 108 5.84 19.36 -14.04
N ALA A 109 5.52 18.52 -15.03
CA ALA A 109 4.39 17.61 -14.97
C ALA A 109 4.51 16.53 -13.90
N ALA A 110 5.72 16.23 -13.42
CA ALA A 110 5.96 15.31 -12.31
C ALA A 110 5.66 15.93 -10.94
N LYS A 111 5.75 17.25 -10.79
CA LYS A 111 5.64 17.96 -9.50
C LYS A 111 4.40 17.60 -8.67
N PRO A 112 3.18 17.48 -9.26
CA PRO A 112 1.97 17.11 -8.48
C PRO A 112 2.07 15.74 -7.81
N TYR A 113 2.91 14.86 -8.31
CA TYR A 113 3.07 13.49 -7.85
C TYR A 113 4.24 13.31 -6.87
N LEU A 114 5.03 14.35 -6.64
CA LEU A 114 6.15 14.27 -5.71
C LEU A 114 5.68 14.32 -4.26
N ARG A 115 6.20 13.41 -3.45
CA ARG A 115 6.03 13.42 -2.00
C ARG A 115 7.41 13.50 -1.35
N ALA A 116 7.61 14.58 -0.60
CA ALA A 116 8.83 14.77 0.19
C ALA A 116 8.68 14.06 1.53
N GLU A 117 9.73 13.34 1.93
CA GLU A 117 9.90 12.83 3.29
C GLU A 117 11.12 13.56 3.89
N ALA A 118 11.03 13.94 5.17
CA ALA A 118 12.12 14.64 5.84
C ALA A 118 13.44 13.85 5.73
N GLY A 119 14.49 14.48 5.22
CA GLY A 119 15.82 13.87 5.08
C GLY A 119 15.96 12.86 3.93
N ARG A 120 14.95 12.72 3.06
CA ARG A 120 14.98 11.79 1.92
C ARG A 120 14.70 12.50 0.60
N GLN A 121 15.14 11.89 -0.51
CA GLN A 121 14.78 12.36 -1.85
C GLN A 121 13.26 12.23 -2.06
N PRO A 122 12.63 13.23 -2.72
CA PRO A 122 11.22 13.15 -3.07
C PRO A 122 10.94 11.91 -3.93
N ARG A 123 9.86 11.20 -3.62
CA ARG A 123 9.43 10.03 -4.38
C ARG A 123 8.27 10.38 -5.31
N LEU A 124 8.25 9.77 -6.49
CA LEU A 124 7.17 9.90 -7.45
C LEU A 124 6.04 8.92 -7.07
N CYS A 125 4.96 9.45 -6.48
CA CYS A 125 3.85 8.65 -5.99
C CYS A 125 2.69 8.66 -6.98
N TRP A 126 2.08 7.50 -7.16
CA TRP A 126 1.11 7.27 -8.24
C TRP A 126 -0.29 6.90 -7.75
N GLY A 127 -0.49 6.72 -6.46
CA GLY A 127 -1.79 6.38 -5.90
C GLY A 127 -1.73 6.13 -4.41
N ARG A 128 -2.84 5.69 -3.83
CA ARG A 128 -2.95 5.31 -2.43
C ARG A 128 -3.73 4.01 -2.28
N LYS A 129 -3.20 3.07 -1.51
CA LYS A 129 -3.85 1.84 -1.09
C LYS A 129 -4.75 2.09 0.12
N SER A 130 -5.88 1.42 0.17
CA SER A 130 -6.73 1.33 1.35
C SER A 130 -7.34 -0.08 1.42
N LEU A 131 -7.86 -0.46 2.57
CA LEU A 131 -8.55 -1.74 2.74
C LEU A 131 -9.79 -1.79 1.84
N ASP A 132 -9.93 -2.89 1.10
CA ASP A 132 -11.18 -3.26 0.42
C ASP A 132 -12.00 -4.16 1.35
N LYS A 133 -11.49 -5.33 1.72
CA LYS A 133 -12.10 -6.23 2.70
C LYS A 133 -11.09 -7.15 3.38
N VAL A 134 -11.38 -7.55 4.59
CA VAL A 134 -10.73 -8.70 5.25
C VAL A 134 -11.29 -9.98 4.64
N VAL A 135 -10.41 -10.90 4.24
CA VAL A 135 -10.80 -12.18 3.63
C VAL A 135 -10.82 -13.29 4.67
N ARG A 136 -9.80 -13.33 5.51
CA ARG A 136 -9.63 -14.29 6.61
C ARG A 136 -8.45 -13.89 7.47
N TRP A 137 -8.32 -14.53 8.64
CA TRP A 137 -7.16 -14.40 9.52
C TRP A 137 -6.77 -15.77 10.10
N ALA A 138 -5.58 -15.86 10.65
CA ALA A 138 -5.15 -17.01 11.43
C ALA A 138 -5.62 -16.89 12.87
N ASP A 139 -5.83 -18.02 13.54
CA ASP A 139 -6.08 -18.01 14.98
C ASP A 139 -4.87 -17.37 15.70
N PRO A 140 -5.11 -16.50 16.70
CA PRO A 140 -4.03 -15.90 17.46
C PRO A 140 -3.16 -16.95 18.15
N ALA A 141 -1.85 -16.80 18.03
CA ALA A 141 -0.87 -17.64 18.67
C ALA A 141 0.01 -16.82 19.63
N LYS A 142 0.43 -17.44 20.74
CA LYS A 142 1.35 -16.79 21.68
C LYS A 142 2.77 -16.78 21.10
N VAL A 143 3.37 -15.59 21.05
CA VAL A 143 4.75 -15.36 20.61
C VAL A 143 5.45 -14.54 21.70
N GLY A 144 6.32 -15.19 22.45
CA GLY A 144 6.95 -14.56 23.63
C GLY A 144 5.90 -14.17 24.70
N ASP A 145 5.79 -12.90 24.98
CA ASP A 145 4.90 -12.30 26.00
C ASP A 145 3.58 -11.75 25.41
N HIS A 146 3.38 -11.79 24.09
CA HIS A 146 2.20 -11.26 23.41
C HIS A 146 1.54 -12.29 22.48
N GLN A 147 0.39 -11.92 21.91
CA GLN A 147 -0.29 -12.71 20.89
C GLN A 147 -0.09 -12.07 19.51
N GLU A 148 0.11 -12.92 18.51
CA GLU A 148 0.21 -12.52 17.11
C GLU A 148 -0.80 -13.27 16.25
N SER A 149 -1.13 -12.66 15.13
CA SER A 149 -1.98 -13.24 14.08
C SER A 149 -1.52 -12.72 12.71
N SER A 150 -2.13 -13.25 11.66
CA SER A 150 -1.96 -12.72 10.30
C SER A 150 -3.31 -12.52 9.66
N VAL A 151 -3.49 -11.38 9.01
CA VAL A 151 -4.73 -11.00 8.32
C VAL A 151 -4.50 -11.04 6.83
N ILE A 152 -5.34 -11.78 6.10
CA ILE A 152 -5.40 -11.80 4.65
C ILE A 152 -6.51 -10.84 4.22
N TYR A 153 -6.18 -9.90 3.36
CA TYR A 153 -7.11 -8.86 2.91
C TYR A 153 -6.95 -8.61 1.39
N THR A 154 -7.94 -7.94 0.80
CA THR A 154 -7.84 -7.29 -0.50
C THR A 154 -7.81 -5.77 -0.31
N TYR A 155 -7.30 -5.07 -1.31
CA TYR A 155 -7.16 -3.62 -1.28
C TYR A 155 -7.90 -2.97 -2.45
N LYS A 156 -8.20 -1.69 -2.29
CA LYS A 156 -8.64 -0.79 -3.34
C LYS A 156 -7.66 0.38 -3.46
N LEU A 157 -7.65 0.99 -4.64
CA LEU A 157 -6.78 2.11 -4.95
C LEU A 157 -7.59 3.41 -5.06
N SER A 158 -7.01 4.49 -4.62
CA SER A 158 -7.54 5.84 -4.78
C SER A 158 -6.48 6.79 -5.32
N ASN A 159 -6.91 7.89 -5.93
CA ASN A 159 -6.03 8.93 -6.48
C ASN A 159 -4.96 8.38 -7.43
N VAL A 160 -5.30 7.32 -8.18
CA VAL A 160 -4.36 6.71 -9.13
C VAL A 160 -4.10 7.69 -10.27
N ALA A 161 -2.83 8.08 -10.42
CA ALA A 161 -2.40 8.95 -11.50
C ALA A 161 -2.65 8.30 -12.87
N GLY A 162 -3.16 9.07 -13.82
CA GLY A 162 -3.48 8.54 -15.16
C GLY A 162 -2.28 7.90 -15.86
N TRP A 163 -1.08 8.42 -15.62
CA TRP A 163 0.14 7.87 -16.18
C TRP A 163 0.46 6.46 -15.65
N ALA A 164 0.10 6.13 -14.41
CA ALA A 164 0.36 4.82 -13.80
C ALA A 164 -0.42 3.67 -14.46
N ARG A 165 -1.48 3.99 -15.19
CA ARG A 165 -2.30 2.99 -15.92
C ARG A 165 -1.81 2.73 -17.34
N LYS A 166 -0.83 3.50 -17.83
CA LYS A 166 -0.29 3.31 -19.18
C LYS A 166 0.46 1.97 -19.30
N PRO A 167 0.26 1.20 -20.38
CA PRO A 167 0.89 -0.11 -20.56
C PRO A 167 2.41 -0.08 -20.40
N GLN A 168 3.08 0.89 -21.03
CA GLN A 168 4.55 1.02 -20.95
C GLN A 168 5.05 1.31 -19.53
N ILE A 169 4.26 2.00 -18.70
CA ILE A 169 4.59 2.22 -17.29
C ILE A 169 4.43 0.92 -16.50
N LYS A 170 3.37 0.16 -16.73
CA LYS A 170 3.17 -1.12 -16.04
C LYS A 170 4.23 -2.15 -16.40
N GLU A 171 4.74 -2.11 -17.63
CA GLU A 171 5.83 -2.94 -18.08
C GLU A 171 7.18 -2.53 -17.45
N ALA A 172 7.48 -1.22 -17.44
CA ALA A 172 8.70 -0.68 -16.86
C ALA A 172 8.75 -0.76 -15.32
N PHE A 173 7.60 -0.79 -14.68
CA PHE A 173 7.45 -0.87 -13.20
C PHE A 173 6.53 -2.05 -12.83
N PRO A 174 7.04 -3.30 -12.85
CA PRO A 174 6.20 -4.49 -12.68
C PRO A 174 5.45 -4.55 -11.34
N VAL A 175 6.02 -4.00 -10.26
CA VAL A 175 5.35 -3.92 -8.95
C VAL A 175 4.13 -3.01 -9.04
N LEU A 176 4.26 -1.83 -9.66
CA LEU A 176 3.14 -0.92 -9.92
C LEU A 176 2.09 -1.62 -10.79
N GLY A 177 2.53 -2.26 -11.88
CA GLY A 177 1.62 -2.97 -12.80
C GLY A 177 0.78 -4.03 -12.07
N ARG A 178 1.44 -4.92 -11.32
CA ARG A 178 0.74 -5.94 -10.51
C ARG A 178 -0.21 -5.35 -9.49
N THR A 179 0.19 -4.23 -8.85
CA THR A 179 -0.66 -3.56 -7.86
C THR A 179 -1.90 -2.95 -8.49
N VAL A 180 -1.75 -2.26 -9.63
CA VAL A 180 -2.89 -1.67 -10.36
C VAL A 180 -3.84 -2.75 -10.85
N ASP A 181 -3.31 -3.83 -11.45
CA ASP A 181 -4.12 -4.91 -12.01
C ASP A 181 -4.72 -5.83 -10.93
N GLY A 182 -4.14 -5.83 -9.74
CA GLY A 182 -4.59 -6.64 -8.58
C GLY A 182 -5.69 -6.01 -7.74
N GLU A 183 -6.09 -4.78 -7.99
CA GLU A 183 -7.13 -4.06 -7.24
C GLU A 183 -8.39 -4.92 -7.08
N HIS A 184 -8.95 -4.99 -5.87
CA HIS A 184 -10.10 -5.83 -5.44
C HIS A 184 -9.90 -7.36 -5.53
N ARG A 185 -8.78 -7.85 -6.07
CA ARG A 185 -8.58 -9.28 -6.35
C ARG A 185 -7.36 -9.88 -5.66
N GLN A 186 -6.25 -9.14 -5.66
CA GLN A 186 -5.01 -9.62 -5.08
C GLN A 186 -5.13 -9.67 -3.56
N LYS A 187 -4.83 -10.85 -3.00
CA LYS A 187 -4.78 -11.06 -1.55
C LYS A 187 -3.40 -10.72 -1.03
N GLU A 188 -3.36 -9.90 0.00
CA GLU A 188 -2.14 -9.56 0.72
C GLU A 188 -2.23 -10.02 2.17
N LYS A 189 -1.09 -10.14 2.85
CA LYS A 189 -1.00 -10.57 4.23
C LYS A 189 -0.37 -9.46 5.07
N LEU A 190 -0.98 -9.16 6.20
CA LEU A 190 -0.44 -8.30 7.25
C LEU A 190 -0.28 -9.11 8.53
N TYR A 191 0.88 -9.04 9.14
CA TYR A 191 1.10 -9.59 10.47
C TYR A 191 0.72 -8.55 11.52
N VAL A 192 0.05 -9.02 12.56
CA VAL A 192 -0.50 -8.15 13.61
C VAL A 192 -0.21 -8.74 14.98
N ARG A 193 -0.01 -7.88 15.97
CA ARG A 193 0.13 -8.25 17.38
C ARG A 193 -0.98 -7.64 18.22
N LEU A 194 -1.32 -8.32 19.30
CA LEU A 194 -2.25 -7.82 20.28
C LEU A 194 -1.54 -6.93 21.29
N THR A 195 -2.08 -5.72 21.48
CA THR A 195 -1.67 -4.74 22.50
C THR A 195 -2.83 -4.46 23.46
N PRO A 196 -2.61 -3.77 24.59
CA PRO A 196 -3.69 -3.33 25.45
C PRO A 196 -4.70 -2.39 24.75
N GLN A 197 -4.30 -1.73 23.65
CA GLN A 197 -5.15 -0.83 22.86
C GLN A 197 -5.93 -1.55 21.76
N GLY A 198 -5.63 -2.83 21.51
CA GLY A 198 -6.20 -3.65 20.44
C GLY A 198 -5.13 -4.24 19.53
N TRP A 199 -5.54 -4.71 18.35
CA TRP A 199 -4.63 -5.25 17.35
C TRP A 199 -3.86 -4.14 16.63
N GLU A 200 -2.56 -4.35 16.42
CA GLU A 200 -1.66 -3.41 15.76
C GLU A 200 -0.84 -4.14 14.68
N ALA A 201 -0.58 -3.49 13.55
CA ALA A 201 0.27 -4.04 12.49
C ALA A 201 1.73 -4.08 12.95
N LEU A 202 2.40 -5.21 12.73
CA LEU A 202 3.86 -5.29 12.91
C LEU A 202 4.56 -4.39 11.89
N GLY A 203 5.62 -3.70 12.30
CA GLY A 203 6.34 -2.75 11.45
C GLY A 203 5.60 -1.43 11.18
N LEU A 204 4.55 -1.13 11.95
CA LEU A 204 3.82 0.13 11.78
C LEU A 204 4.60 1.35 12.31
N ASN A 205 5.41 1.13 13.33
CA ASN A 205 6.16 2.17 14.05
C ASN A 205 7.68 2.01 13.90
N ASP A 206 8.14 1.12 13.02
CA ASP A 206 9.57 0.89 12.70
C ASP A 206 10.07 1.84 11.61
#